data_dbc38f26c46d22b44a40d041defc303a
#
_entry.id   dbc38f26c46d22b44a40d041defc303a
#
_cell.length_a   1.000
_cell.length_b   1.000
_cell.length_c   1.000
_cell.angle_alpha   90.00
_cell.angle_beta   90.00
_cell.angle_gamma   90.00
#
_symmetry.space_group_name_H-M   'P 1'
#
loop_
_entity.id
_entity.type
_entity.pdbx_description
1 polymer ?
#
loop_
_entity_poly.entity_id
_entity_poly.type
_entity_poly.pdbx_seq_one_letter_code
_entity_poly.pdbx_strand_id
1 'polypeptide(L)'
;MSTEEYRASLKEKIPYGMYFFGQGMIYTLVSQYLMMYYTDYAYLPTLIISVIMFGGKIWDGINDTLFGLIMDKVRFKSGKRFLPWLKVAVVSIPISTVFLFSIEGVENMGLRIAAAILTYVIWDLCYTVSDAPAYALPTVMTNSVKDRSTFMTFAGIGGAVAMALSAIIIPVLFDSAGFFAAGIVAAVLCFIFMSFVLVFCKERFYVKTSEKHEEPTLRETLLYLKGNRYLLYFYGYRLISGIVSVSMLSYMAKYCLGDVTAVSMIAIYSMPMILAVYLASPFLLKKFDKIVLYRVCTILSAVVYFLTFLI
;
A
#
# COMPACT_ATOMS: atom_id res chain seq x y z
N MET A 1 35.94 4.34 15.46
CA MET A 1 35.33 3.07 15.91
C MET A 1 34.60 2.48 14.73
N SER A 2 35.11 1.36 14.20
CA SER A 2 34.41 0.60 13.17
C SER A 2 33.16 0.03 13.81
N THR A 3 32.00 0.62 13.53
CA THR A 3 30.72 0.04 13.92
C THR A 3 30.56 -1.24 13.09
N GLU A 4 30.70 -2.40 13.74
CA GLU A 4 30.42 -3.69 13.12
C GLU A 4 29.08 -3.63 12.39
N GLU A 5 29.08 -4.10 11.14
CA GLU A 5 27.89 -4.13 10.29
C GLU A 5 26.91 -5.17 10.85
N TYR A 6 25.82 -4.71 11.49
CA TYR A 6 24.78 -5.61 11.98
C TYR A 6 23.94 -6.12 10.82
N ARG A 7 23.93 -7.43 10.63
CA ARG A 7 23.08 -8.12 9.64
C ARG A 7 21.85 -8.72 10.32
N ALA A 8 20.69 -8.27 9.93
CA ALA A 8 19.43 -8.80 10.43
C ALA A 8 19.23 -10.26 10.00
N SER A 9 18.66 -11.04 10.90
CA SER A 9 18.37 -12.47 10.65
C SER A 9 17.11 -12.66 9.80
N LEU A 10 16.93 -13.87 9.24
CA LEU A 10 15.66 -14.21 8.56
C LEU A 10 14.45 -14.14 9.49
N LYS A 11 14.66 -14.34 10.81
CA LYS A 11 13.62 -14.21 11.84
C LYS A 11 13.06 -12.78 11.97
N GLU A 12 13.72 -11.80 11.38
CA GLU A 12 13.24 -10.40 11.31
C GLU A 12 12.74 -10.04 9.91
N LYS A 13 13.39 -10.57 8.87
CA LYS A 13 13.05 -10.28 7.46
C LYS A 13 11.71 -10.90 7.05
N ILE A 14 11.47 -12.16 7.48
CA ILE A 14 10.19 -12.84 7.19
C ILE A 14 9.01 -12.14 7.86
N PRO A 15 9.00 -11.85 9.19
CA PRO A 15 7.93 -11.08 9.81
C PRO A 15 7.71 -9.69 9.23
N TYR A 16 8.78 -9.04 8.78
CA TYR A 16 8.66 -7.78 8.06
C TYR A 16 7.92 -7.95 6.71
N GLY A 17 8.22 -9.00 5.96
CA GLY A 17 7.47 -9.36 4.74
C GLY A 17 6.01 -9.74 5.03
N MET A 18 5.75 -10.44 6.16
CA MET A 18 4.40 -10.78 6.60
C MET A 18 3.56 -9.54 6.94
N TYR A 19 4.17 -8.48 7.46
CA TYR A 19 3.51 -7.21 7.66
C TYR A 19 2.94 -6.66 6.34
N PHE A 20 3.76 -6.62 5.29
CA PHE A 20 3.32 -6.16 3.96
C PHE A 20 2.35 -7.13 3.29
N PHE A 21 2.39 -8.41 3.64
CA PHE A 21 1.36 -9.35 3.24
C PHE A 21 -0.01 -8.98 3.83
N GLY A 22 -0.10 -8.75 5.15
CA GLY A 22 -1.35 -8.35 5.80
C GLY A 22 -1.88 -7.01 5.28
N GLN A 23 -1.00 -6.02 5.17
CA GLN A 23 -1.32 -4.70 4.62
C GLN A 23 -1.77 -4.79 3.16
N GLY A 24 -1.08 -5.59 2.33
CA GLY A 24 -1.38 -5.78 0.92
C GLY A 24 -2.74 -6.45 0.67
N MET A 25 -3.19 -7.34 1.56
CA MET A 25 -4.53 -7.94 1.47
C MET A 25 -5.63 -6.89 1.58
N ILE A 26 -5.55 -6.02 2.58
CA ILE A 26 -6.50 -4.92 2.77
C ILE A 26 -6.43 -3.92 1.62
N TYR A 27 -5.21 -3.56 1.19
CA TYR A 27 -5.03 -2.65 0.06
C TYR A 27 -5.68 -3.20 -1.21
N THR A 28 -5.53 -4.48 -1.49
CA THR A 28 -6.14 -5.13 -2.65
C THR A 28 -7.67 -5.15 -2.54
N LEU A 29 -8.22 -5.47 -1.36
CA LEU A 29 -9.66 -5.42 -1.12
C LEU A 29 -10.23 -4.04 -1.42
N VAL A 30 -9.60 -2.98 -0.90
CA VAL A 30 -10.09 -1.62 -1.08
C VAL A 30 -9.83 -1.11 -2.50
N SER A 31 -8.62 -1.25 -3.03
CA SER A 31 -8.26 -0.69 -4.34
C SER A 31 -8.99 -1.34 -5.52
N GLN A 32 -9.34 -2.62 -5.42
CA GLN A 32 -9.98 -3.35 -6.52
C GLN A 32 -11.49 -3.48 -6.38
N TYR A 33 -12.01 -3.53 -5.15
CA TYR A 33 -13.41 -3.90 -4.94
C TYR A 33 -14.26 -2.83 -4.25
N LEU A 34 -13.66 -1.79 -3.65
CA LEU A 34 -14.45 -0.75 -2.94
C LEU A 34 -15.43 -0.03 -3.88
N MET A 35 -14.97 0.29 -5.09
CA MET A 35 -15.82 0.97 -6.06
C MET A 35 -17.03 0.09 -6.43
N MET A 36 -16.81 -1.22 -6.68
CA MET A 36 -17.88 -2.19 -6.94
C MET A 36 -18.81 -2.36 -5.73
N TYR A 37 -18.27 -2.35 -4.50
CA TYR A 37 -19.07 -2.35 -3.29
C TYR A 37 -19.99 -1.14 -3.21
N TYR A 38 -19.49 0.04 -3.51
CA TYR A 38 -20.28 1.27 -3.48
C TYR A 38 -21.38 1.31 -4.55
N THR A 39 -21.11 0.79 -5.75
CA THR A 39 -22.11 0.76 -6.84
C THR A 39 -23.16 -0.32 -6.64
N ASP A 40 -22.73 -1.54 -6.37
CA ASP A 40 -23.56 -2.74 -6.54
C ASP A 40 -24.19 -3.25 -5.24
N TYR A 41 -23.65 -2.84 -4.09
CA TYR A 41 -24.09 -3.30 -2.76
C TYR A 41 -24.55 -2.14 -1.87
N ALA A 42 -23.80 -1.06 -1.83
CA ALA A 42 -24.22 0.14 -1.10
C ALA A 42 -25.17 1.03 -1.91
N TYR A 43 -25.33 0.77 -3.22
CA TYR A 43 -26.21 1.49 -4.14
C TYR A 43 -26.05 3.02 -4.09
N LEU A 44 -24.81 3.50 -3.98
CA LEU A 44 -24.52 4.93 -3.98
C LEU A 44 -24.65 5.50 -5.39
N PRO A 45 -25.11 6.75 -5.54
CA PRO A 45 -25.14 7.42 -6.84
C PRO A 45 -23.73 7.51 -7.45
N THR A 46 -23.60 7.19 -8.73
CA THR A 46 -22.30 7.14 -9.44
C THR A 46 -21.50 8.45 -9.34
N LEU A 47 -22.21 9.61 -9.38
CA LEU A 47 -21.57 10.91 -9.19
C LEU A 47 -20.89 11.01 -7.81
N ILE A 48 -21.58 10.55 -6.75
CA ILE A 48 -21.04 10.57 -5.38
C ILE A 48 -19.83 9.66 -5.28
N ILE A 49 -19.89 8.46 -5.86
CA ILE A 49 -18.75 7.53 -5.89
C ILE A 49 -17.55 8.18 -6.57
N SER A 50 -17.77 8.84 -7.72
CA SER A 50 -16.70 9.55 -8.44
C SER A 50 -16.09 10.67 -7.59
N VAL A 51 -16.88 11.41 -6.85
CA VAL A 51 -16.42 12.45 -5.92
C VAL A 51 -15.62 11.85 -4.76
N ILE A 52 -16.07 10.72 -4.19
CA ILE A 52 -15.34 10.03 -3.10
C ILE A 52 -13.99 9.52 -3.62
N MET A 53 -13.97 8.84 -4.77
CA MET A 53 -12.73 8.26 -5.33
C MET A 53 -11.73 9.35 -5.75
N PHE A 54 -12.19 10.41 -6.42
CA PHE A 54 -11.31 11.52 -6.82
C PHE A 54 -10.86 12.38 -5.64
N GLY A 55 -11.80 12.75 -4.76
CA GLY A 55 -11.53 13.50 -3.54
C GLY A 55 -10.58 12.74 -2.61
N GLY A 56 -10.75 11.40 -2.55
CA GLY A 56 -9.84 10.52 -1.81
C GLY A 56 -8.40 10.60 -2.29
N LYS A 57 -8.15 10.69 -3.60
CA LYS A 57 -6.78 10.84 -4.13
C LYS A 57 -6.14 12.17 -3.76
N ILE A 58 -6.93 13.26 -3.71
CA ILE A 58 -6.45 14.56 -3.25
C ILE A 58 -6.17 14.51 -1.74
N TRP A 59 -7.08 13.91 -0.99
CA TRP A 59 -6.93 13.72 0.45
C TRP A 59 -5.70 12.91 0.81
N ASP A 60 -5.45 11.77 0.14
CA ASP A 60 -4.29 10.90 0.29
C ASP A 60 -2.97 11.69 0.19
N GLY A 61 -2.82 12.50 -0.88
CA GLY A 61 -1.64 13.35 -1.04
C GLY A 61 -1.45 14.40 0.07
N ILE A 62 -2.54 14.97 0.60
CA ILE A 62 -2.50 15.92 1.73
C ILE A 62 -2.15 15.19 3.02
N ASN A 63 -2.83 14.08 3.28
CA ASN A 63 -2.68 13.26 4.48
C ASN A 63 -1.27 12.70 4.63
N ASP A 64 -0.69 12.14 3.56
CA ASP A 64 0.67 11.63 3.56
C ASP A 64 1.70 12.70 3.91
N THR A 65 1.52 13.91 3.35
CA THR A 65 2.41 15.04 3.63
C THR A 65 2.30 15.48 5.10
N LEU A 66 1.09 15.62 5.62
CA LEU A 66 0.85 16.03 7.01
C LEU A 66 1.36 14.97 7.98
N PHE A 67 1.10 13.70 7.70
CA PHE A 67 1.58 12.61 8.55
C PHE A 67 3.11 12.53 8.57
N GLY A 68 3.77 12.72 7.43
CA GLY A 68 5.24 12.80 7.38
C GLY A 68 5.80 13.85 8.33
N LEU A 69 5.22 15.06 8.32
CA LEU A 69 5.60 16.15 9.24
C LEU A 69 5.33 15.80 10.73
N ILE A 70 4.22 15.11 11.02
CA ILE A 70 3.89 14.67 12.38
C ILE A 70 4.88 13.60 12.83
N MET A 71 5.16 12.61 12.00
CA MET A 71 6.07 11.52 12.30
C MET A 71 7.49 12.01 12.61
N ASP A 72 7.95 13.06 11.95
CA ASP A 72 9.27 13.65 12.21
C ASP A 72 9.33 14.41 13.53
N LYS A 73 8.23 15.01 13.97
CA LYS A 73 8.17 15.79 15.23
C LYS A 73 7.90 14.93 16.46
N VAL A 74 7.13 13.86 16.31
CA VAL A 74 6.71 13.05 17.47
C VAL A 74 7.86 12.17 17.98
N ARG A 75 8.13 12.28 19.27
CA ARG A 75 9.10 11.47 20.00
C ARG A 75 8.39 10.66 21.08
N PHE A 76 8.46 9.35 20.96
CA PHE A 76 7.85 8.46 21.95
C PHE A 76 8.75 8.26 23.18
N LYS A 77 8.13 8.19 24.36
CA LYS A 77 8.84 7.92 25.63
C LYS A 77 9.62 6.59 25.62
N SER A 78 9.21 5.64 24.79
CA SER A 78 9.89 4.34 24.61
C SER A 78 11.24 4.43 23.90
N GLY A 79 11.63 5.60 23.39
CA GLY A 79 12.82 5.78 22.55
C GLY A 79 12.70 5.19 21.14
N LYS A 80 11.63 4.45 20.83
CA LYS A 80 11.35 3.90 19.50
C LYS A 80 10.78 4.98 18.60
N ARG A 81 11.06 4.89 17.29
CA ARG A 81 10.62 5.89 16.30
C ARG A 81 9.44 5.42 15.47
N PHE A 82 9.48 4.22 14.94
CA PHE A 82 8.52 3.71 13.95
C PHE A 82 7.58 2.64 14.49
N LEU A 83 8.07 1.71 15.34
CA LEU A 83 7.24 0.64 15.90
C LEU A 83 5.99 1.11 16.66
N PRO A 84 5.99 2.24 17.39
CA PRO A 84 4.76 2.72 18.02
C PRO A 84 3.67 3.10 17.02
N TRP A 85 4.03 3.69 15.87
CA TRP A 85 3.09 3.98 14.80
C TRP A 85 2.53 2.70 14.19
N LEU A 86 3.40 1.71 13.93
CA LEU A 86 2.96 0.41 13.42
C LEU A 86 2.05 -0.32 14.40
N LYS A 87 2.25 -0.14 15.71
CA LYS A 87 1.32 -0.68 16.72
C LYS A 87 -0.08 -0.08 16.59
N VAL A 88 -0.19 1.21 16.31
CA VAL A 88 -1.48 1.87 16.04
C VAL A 88 -2.07 1.32 14.75
N ALA A 89 -1.29 1.24 13.67
CA ALA A 89 -1.73 0.78 12.36
C ALA A 89 -2.26 -0.67 12.38
N VAL A 90 -1.58 -1.58 13.10
CA VAL A 90 -1.97 -3.00 13.24
C VAL A 90 -3.39 -3.15 13.80
N VAL A 91 -3.85 -2.21 14.64
CA VAL A 91 -5.18 -2.24 15.22
C VAL A 91 -6.18 -1.42 14.40
N SER A 92 -5.78 -0.22 13.98
CA SER A 92 -6.70 0.74 13.34
C SER A 92 -7.09 0.34 11.92
N ILE A 93 -6.16 -0.21 11.11
CA ILE A 93 -6.46 -0.61 9.74
C ILE A 93 -7.52 -1.73 9.68
N PRO A 94 -7.39 -2.86 10.41
CA PRO A 94 -8.42 -3.88 10.42
C PRO A 94 -9.79 -3.34 10.85
N ILE A 95 -9.82 -2.57 11.92
CA ILE A 95 -11.08 -2.00 12.45
C ILE A 95 -11.73 -1.06 11.42
N SER A 96 -10.98 -0.12 10.87
CA SER A 96 -11.50 0.81 9.87
C SER A 96 -11.96 0.11 8.59
N THR A 97 -11.31 -1.00 8.21
CA THR A 97 -11.73 -1.82 7.07
C THR A 97 -13.11 -2.45 7.30
N VAL A 98 -13.38 -2.99 8.48
CA VAL A 98 -14.71 -3.53 8.81
C VAL A 98 -15.77 -2.45 8.70
N PHE A 99 -15.51 -1.25 9.22
CA PHE A 99 -16.44 -0.13 9.10
C PHE A 99 -16.65 0.31 7.65
N LEU A 100 -15.59 0.30 6.83
CA LEU A 100 -15.65 0.68 5.43
C LEU A 100 -16.65 -0.19 4.63
N PHE A 101 -16.75 -1.47 4.94
CA PHE A 101 -17.64 -2.44 4.27
C PHE A 101 -18.92 -2.74 5.06
N SER A 102 -19.35 -1.88 6.01
CA SER A 102 -20.54 -2.05 6.82
C SER A 102 -21.69 -1.08 6.49
N ILE A 103 -21.54 -0.23 5.47
CA ILE A 103 -22.47 0.88 5.20
C ILE A 103 -23.75 0.46 4.46
N GLU A 104 -23.82 -0.74 3.90
CA GLU A 104 -24.98 -1.25 3.14
C GLU A 104 -26.26 -1.32 3.98
N GLY A 105 -26.14 -1.54 5.31
CA GLY A 105 -27.26 -1.58 6.24
C GLY A 105 -27.85 -0.21 6.61
N VAL A 106 -27.30 0.90 6.15
CA VAL A 106 -27.81 2.25 6.45
C VAL A 106 -28.95 2.58 5.50
N GLU A 107 -30.18 2.64 5.99
CA GLU A 107 -31.37 2.86 5.15
C GLU A 107 -31.42 4.24 4.51
N ASN A 108 -31.12 5.29 5.28
CA ASN A 108 -31.15 6.67 4.78
C ASN A 108 -29.98 6.95 3.85
N MET A 109 -30.27 7.32 2.58
CA MET A 109 -29.27 7.58 1.57
C MET A 109 -28.27 8.68 1.96
N GLY A 110 -28.75 9.78 2.57
CA GLY A 110 -27.87 10.87 3.00
C GLY A 110 -26.89 10.42 4.09
N LEU A 111 -27.36 9.62 5.06
CA LEU A 111 -26.50 9.04 6.11
C LEU A 111 -25.53 8.01 5.52
N ARG A 112 -25.96 7.22 4.53
CA ARG A 112 -25.12 6.24 3.84
C ARG A 112 -23.98 6.91 3.08
N ILE A 113 -24.26 8.01 2.40
CA ILE A 113 -23.23 8.83 1.72
C ILE A 113 -22.25 9.41 2.75
N ALA A 114 -22.76 10.00 3.82
CA ALA A 114 -21.91 10.55 4.89
C ALA A 114 -21.05 9.46 5.54
N ALA A 115 -21.62 8.29 5.80
CA ALA A 115 -20.89 7.14 6.31
C ALA A 115 -19.79 6.66 5.33
N ALA A 116 -20.09 6.59 4.03
CA ALA A 116 -19.11 6.22 3.01
C ALA A 116 -17.89 7.17 2.99
N ILE A 117 -18.15 8.48 3.01
CA ILE A 117 -17.09 9.50 3.04
C ILE A 117 -16.27 9.37 4.34
N LEU A 118 -16.95 9.31 5.48
CA LEU A 118 -16.29 9.29 6.79
C LEU A 118 -15.43 8.02 6.97
N THR A 119 -15.99 6.85 6.66
CA THR A 119 -15.27 5.58 6.80
C THR A 119 -14.09 5.49 5.84
N TYR A 120 -14.21 6.02 4.62
CA TYR A 120 -13.11 6.09 3.66
C TYR A 120 -11.98 6.98 4.18
N VAL A 121 -12.29 8.20 4.63
CA VAL A 121 -11.30 9.15 5.18
C VAL A 121 -10.59 8.56 6.41
N ILE A 122 -11.34 7.91 7.31
CA ILE A 122 -10.75 7.27 8.50
C ILE A 122 -9.85 6.10 8.09
N TRP A 123 -10.29 5.29 7.13
CA TRP A 123 -9.50 4.16 6.64
C TRP A 123 -8.17 4.65 6.02
N ASP A 124 -8.23 5.67 5.20
CA ASP A 124 -7.07 6.27 4.54
C ASP A 124 -6.08 6.86 5.56
N LEU A 125 -6.57 7.59 6.57
CA LEU A 125 -5.76 8.06 7.70
C LEU A 125 -5.03 6.90 8.41
N CYS A 126 -5.74 5.80 8.70
CA CYS A 126 -5.16 4.63 9.35
C CYS A 126 -4.09 3.98 8.46
N TYR A 127 -4.32 3.95 7.14
CA TYR A 127 -3.41 3.38 6.17
C TYR A 127 -2.12 4.22 6.04
N THR A 128 -2.23 5.53 5.97
CA THR A 128 -1.08 6.46 5.95
C THR A 128 -0.19 6.30 7.19
N VAL A 129 -0.79 6.13 8.38
CA VAL A 129 -0.04 5.85 9.63
C VAL A 129 0.78 4.57 9.55
N SER A 130 0.42 3.64 8.67
CA SER A 130 1.14 2.41 8.41
C SER A 130 2.32 2.59 7.45
N ASP A 131 2.09 3.27 6.35
CA ASP A 131 2.96 3.22 5.16
C ASP A 131 4.35 3.82 5.42
N ALA A 132 4.41 5.09 5.79
CA ALA A 132 5.67 5.77 5.99
C ALA A 132 6.56 5.11 7.08
N PRO A 133 6.05 4.75 8.28
CA PRO A 133 6.84 4.06 9.29
C PRO A 133 7.28 2.67 8.87
N ALA A 134 6.45 1.91 8.11
CA ALA A 134 6.80 0.58 7.66
C ALA A 134 8.01 0.59 6.71
N TYR A 135 8.00 1.49 5.72
CA TYR A 135 9.13 1.63 4.80
C TYR A 135 10.37 2.24 5.46
N ALA A 136 10.21 3.07 6.49
CA ALA A 136 11.32 3.65 7.23
C ALA A 136 11.94 2.72 8.27
N LEU A 137 11.20 1.72 8.78
CA LEU A 137 11.62 0.83 9.86
C LEU A 137 12.99 0.15 9.62
N PRO A 138 13.33 -0.37 8.43
CA PRO A 138 14.65 -0.97 8.19
C PRO A 138 15.82 -0.04 8.43
N THR A 139 15.62 1.28 8.36
CA THR A 139 16.71 2.26 8.58
C THR A 139 17.20 2.28 10.02
N VAL A 140 16.35 1.88 10.98
CA VAL A 140 16.65 1.78 12.41
C VAL A 140 16.81 0.33 12.89
N MET A 141 16.53 -0.66 12.05
CA MET A 141 16.76 -2.07 12.35
C MET A 141 18.18 -2.51 12.03
N THR A 142 18.76 -1.97 10.95
CA THR A 142 20.12 -2.33 10.47
C THR A 142 20.87 -1.11 9.96
N ASN A 143 22.21 -1.10 10.16
CA ASN A 143 23.12 -0.12 9.57
C ASN A 143 23.64 -0.56 8.19
N SER A 144 23.32 -1.80 7.74
CA SER A 144 23.73 -2.32 6.43
C SER A 144 22.78 -1.89 5.33
N VAL A 145 23.30 -1.21 4.30
CA VAL A 145 22.54 -0.83 3.08
C VAL A 145 22.02 -2.07 2.35
N LYS A 146 22.83 -3.14 2.31
CA LYS A 146 22.46 -4.41 1.67
C LYS A 146 21.29 -5.07 2.38
N ASP A 147 21.27 -5.05 3.71
CA ASP A 147 20.18 -5.61 4.49
C ASP A 147 18.89 -4.80 4.34
N ARG A 148 18.99 -3.47 4.30
CA ARG A 148 17.82 -2.60 3.99
C ARG A 148 17.19 -2.97 2.65
N SER A 149 18.02 -3.17 1.61
CA SER A 149 17.53 -3.65 0.31
C SER A 149 16.86 -5.02 0.40
N THR A 150 17.40 -5.93 1.22
CA THR A 150 16.80 -7.25 1.45
C THR A 150 15.44 -7.15 2.14
N PHE A 151 15.30 -6.29 3.15
CA PHE A 151 14.00 -6.02 3.77
C PHE A 151 12.96 -5.54 2.75
N MET A 152 13.33 -4.62 1.83
CA MET A 152 12.45 -4.17 0.75
C MET A 152 12.06 -5.31 -0.20
N THR A 153 12.96 -6.27 -0.45
CA THR A 153 12.64 -7.45 -1.25
C THR A 153 11.60 -8.32 -0.55
N PHE A 154 11.73 -8.55 0.76
CA PHE A 154 10.73 -9.30 1.54
C PHE A 154 9.39 -8.57 1.60
N ALA A 155 9.39 -7.24 1.73
CA ALA A 155 8.19 -6.43 1.65
C ALA A 155 7.49 -6.59 0.29
N GLY A 156 8.26 -6.48 -0.81
CA GLY A 156 7.74 -6.65 -2.16
C GLY A 156 7.15 -8.04 -2.41
N ILE A 157 7.82 -9.11 -1.94
CA ILE A 157 7.31 -10.48 -2.02
C ILE A 157 6.01 -10.60 -1.22
N GLY A 158 6.00 -10.11 0.03
CA GLY A 158 4.81 -10.13 0.88
C GLY A 158 3.61 -9.45 0.22
N GLY A 159 3.80 -8.23 -0.28
CA GLY A 159 2.76 -7.48 -0.99
C GLY A 159 2.27 -8.16 -2.28
N ALA A 160 3.19 -8.72 -3.08
CA ALA A 160 2.83 -9.43 -4.32
C ALA A 160 2.03 -10.70 -4.05
N VAL A 161 2.43 -11.49 -3.06
CA VAL A 161 1.70 -12.70 -2.65
C VAL A 161 0.33 -12.32 -2.09
N ALA A 162 0.25 -11.23 -1.29
CA ALA A 162 -1.02 -10.72 -0.78
C ALA A 162 -1.97 -10.34 -1.92
N MET A 163 -1.49 -9.59 -2.90
CA MET A 163 -2.28 -9.15 -4.05
C MET A 163 -2.82 -10.35 -4.84
N ALA A 164 -1.96 -11.34 -5.12
CA ALA A 164 -2.35 -12.54 -5.86
C ALA A 164 -3.38 -13.39 -5.08
N LEU A 165 -3.13 -13.66 -3.79
CA LEU A 165 -4.04 -14.44 -2.96
C LEU A 165 -5.36 -13.71 -2.71
N SER A 166 -5.33 -12.39 -2.51
CA SER A 166 -6.54 -11.59 -2.35
C SER A 166 -7.40 -11.60 -3.62
N ALA A 167 -6.78 -11.51 -4.81
CA ALA A 167 -7.51 -11.59 -6.08
C ALA A 167 -8.18 -12.96 -6.29
N ILE A 168 -7.68 -14.02 -5.64
CA ILE A 168 -8.28 -15.37 -5.69
C ILE A 168 -9.38 -15.50 -4.62
N ILE A 169 -9.09 -15.09 -3.39
CA ILE A 169 -9.94 -15.39 -2.22
C ILE A 169 -11.10 -14.41 -2.09
N ILE A 170 -10.87 -13.12 -2.34
CA ILE A 170 -11.87 -12.08 -2.10
C ILE A 170 -13.12 -12.25 -2.97
N PRO A 171 -13.04 -12.52 -4.31
CA PRO A 171 -14.23 -12.75 -5.11
C PRO A 171 -15.09 -13.91 -4.62
N VAL A 172 -14.47 -15.01 -4.21
CA VAL A 172 -15.16 -16.18 -3.68
C VAL A 172 -15.84 -15.86 -2.34
N LEU A 173 -15.19 -15.08 -1.48
CA LEU A 173 -15.75 -14.71 -0.18
C LEU A 173 -16.97 -13.78 -0.33
N PHE A 174 -16.89 -12.73 -1.17
CA PHE A 174 -18.03 -11.82 -1.27
C PHE A 174 -19.18 -12.43 -2.07
N ASP A 175 -18.93 -13.33 -3.03
CA ASP A 175 -19.99 -14.05 -3.74
C ASP A 175 -20.75 -15.00 -2.81
N SER A 176 -20.04 -15.67 -1.90
CA SER A 176 -20.64 -16.64 -0.97
C SER A 176 -21.22 -16.03 0.31
N ALA A 177 -20.62 -14.98 0.86
CA ALA A 177 -20.92 -14.47 2.19
C ALA A 177 -21.11 -12.93 2.27
N GLY A 178 -21.00 -12.22 1.15
CA GLY A 178 -21.11 -10.77 1.07
C GLY A 178 -19.83 -10.00 1.42
N PHE A 179 -19.81 -8.70 1.09
CA PHE A 179 -18.65 -7.84 1.29
C PHE A 179 -18.29 -7.61 2.76
N PHE A 180 -19.28 -7.54 3.64
CA PHE A 180 -19.04 -7.37 5.06
C PHE A 180 -18.25 -8.56 5.65
N ALA A 181 -18.64 -9.80 5.29
CA ALA A 181 -17.92 -10.99 5.73
C ALA A 181 -16.49 -11.04 5.13
N ALA A 182 -16.35 -10.71 3.84
CA ALA A 182 -15.02 -10.61 3.20
C ALA A 182 -14.15 -9.56 3.90
N GLY A 183 -14.71 -8.41 4.27
CA GLY A 183 -14.04 -7.37 5.05
C GLY A 183 -13.56 -7.85 6.42
N ILE A 184 -14.40 -8.60 7.16
CA ILE A 184 -14.02 -9.19 8.45
C ILE A 184 -12.86 -10.19 8.29
N VAL A 185 -12.96 -11.13 7.33
CA VAL A 185 -11.91 -12.13 7.09
C VAL A 185 -10.60 -11.44 6.73
N ALA A 186 -10.61 -10.47 5.81
CA ALA A 186 -9.43 -9.70 5.45
C ALA A 186 -8.85 -8.93 6.64
N ALA A 187 -9.72 -8.32 7.48
CA ALA A 187 -9.31 -7.60 8.67
C ALA A 187 -8.62 -8.50 9.70
N VAL A 188 -9.17 -9.69 9.96
CA VAL A 188 -8.58 -10.67 10.89
C VAL A 188 -7.22 -11.15 10.38
N LEU A 189 -7.12 -11.51 9.10
CA LEU A 189 -5.85 -11.93 8.50
C LEU A 189 -4.82 -10.79 8.53
N CYS A 190 -5.24 -9.57 8.18
CA CYS A 190 -4.40 -8.39 8.27
C CYS A 190 -3.85 -8.19 9.68
N PHE A 191 -4.69 -8.22 10.70
CA PHE A 191 -4.29 -8.08 12.10
C PHE A 191 -3.24 -9.14 12.49
N ILE A 192 -3.49 -10.40 12.15
CA ILE A 192 -2.57 -11.50 12.46
C ILE A 192 -1.21 -11.26 11.79
N PHE A 193 -1.19 -11.06 10.47
CA PHE A 193 0.06 -10.96 9.72
C PHE A 193 0.83 -9.67 10.03
N MET A 194 0.15 -8.54 10.18
CA MET A 194 0.81 -7.30 10.58
C MET A 194 1.38 -7.35 12.00
N SER A 195 0.77 -8.10 12.92
CA SER A 195 1.23 -8.23 14.30
C SER A 195 2.63 -8.86 14.41
N PHE A 196 3.06 -9.67 13.45
CA PHE A 196 4.39 -10.29 13.47
C PHE A 196 5.53 -9.27 13.53
N VAL A 197 5.38 -8.09 12.90
CA VAL A 197 6.42 -7.05 12.95
C VAL A 197 6.64 -6.54 14.36
N LEU A 198 5.58 -6.44 15.17
CA LEU A 198 5.65 -5.94 16.55
C LEU A 198 6.37 -6.91 17.49
N VAL A 199 6.30 -8.21 17.20
CA VAL A 199 6.89 -9.28 18.02
C VAL A 199 8.35 -9.51 17.65
N PHE A 200 8.66 -9.56 16.36
CA PHE A 200 9.95 -10.04 15.87
C PHE A 200 10.90 -8.93 15.44
N CYS A 201 10.40 -7.76 15.02
CA CYS A 201 11.26 -6.66 14.58
C CYS A 201 11.64 -5.76 15.75
N LYS A 202 12.90 -5.32 15.76
CA LYS A 202 13.45 -4.46 16.85
C LYS A 202 14.19 -3.28 16.28
N GLU A 203 13.87 -2.09 16.77
CA GLU A 203 14.66 -0.89 16.51
C GLU A 203 15.93 -0.93 17.36
N ARG A 204 17.09 -0.87 16.71
CA ARG A 204 18.41 -0.94 17.36
C ARG A 204 19.24 0.31 17.18
N PHE A 205 19.10 0.94 16.03
CA PHE A 205 19.89 2.09 15.66
C PHE A 205 19.05 3.34 15.80
N TYR A 206 19.28 4.06 16.91
CA TYR A 206 18.67 5.38 17.09
C TYR A 206 19.55 6.39 16.38
N VAL A 207 19.02 7.09 15.41
CA VAL A 207 19.65 8.31 14.93
C VAL A 207 19.50 9.32 16.07
N LYS A 208 20.55 9.46 16.90
CA LYS A 208 20.65 10.61 17.80
C LYS A 208 20.71 11.82 16.91
N THR A 209 19.60 12.48 16.75
CA THR A 209 19.55 13.83 16.17
C THR A 209 20.12 14.78 17.22
N SER A 210 21.45 14.70 17.45
CA SER A 210 22.17 15.62 18.34
C SER A 210 22.60 16.90 17.63
N GLU A 211 22.35 16.99 16.33
CA GLU A 211 22.46 18.25 15.61
C GLU A 211 21.05 18.74 15.35
N LYS A 212 20.75 19.96 15.82
CA LYS A 212 19.63 20.77 15.36
C LYS A 212 19.87 21.07 13.87
N HIS A 213 19.67 20.08 13.00
CA HIS A 213 19.37 20.38 11.62
C HIS A 213 18.00 21.09 11.68
N GLU A 214 18.00 22.37 11.39
CA GLU A 214 16.79 23.12 11.13
C GLU A 214 16.03 22.31 10.08
N GLU A 215 14.89 21.76 10.47
CA GLU A 215 14.06 20.97 9.54
C GLU A 215 13.69 21.90 8.39
N PRO A 216 13.93 21.51 7.13
CA PRO A 216 13.66 22.38 6.00
C PRO A 216 12.18 22.80 6.02
N THR A 217 11.95 24.07 5.92
CA THR A 217 10.59 24.60 5.81
C THR A 217 9.94 24.08 4.52
N LEU A 218 8.59 24.02 4.49
CA LEU A 218 7.85 23.65 3.26
C LEU A 218 8.31 24.47 2.04
N ARG A 219 8.65 25.75 2.26
CA ARG A 219 9.16 26.64 1.22
C ARG A 219 10.51 26.17 0.68
N GLU A 220 11.43 25.77 1.54
CA GLU A 220 12.76 25.26 1.16
C GLU A 220 12.64 23.91 0.45
N THR A 221 11.76 23.03 0.92
CA THR A 221 11.46 21.75 0.25
C THR A 221 10.91 21.97 -1.15
N LEU A 222 9.96 22.92 -1.32
CA LEU A 222 9.41 23.27 -2.63
C LEU A 222 10.45 23.93 -3.54
N LEU A 223 11.34 24.78 -3.00
CA LEU A 223 12.44 25.37 -3.77
C LEU A 223 13.46 24.31 -4.20
N TYR A 224 13.78 23.35 -3.33
CA TYR A 224 14.64 22.22 -3.68
C TYR A 224 14.02 21.34 -4.79
N LEU A 225 12.72 21.03 -4.66
CA LEU A 225 11.94 20.31 -5.69
C LEU A 225 11.99 21.06 -7.04
N LYS A 226 11.74 22.37 -7.01
CA LYS A 226 11.74 23.23 -8.20
C LYS A 226 13.14 23.33 -8.85
N GLY A 227 14.20 23.28 -8.05
CA GLY A 227 15.59 23.27 -8.52
C GLY A 227 16.04 21.93 -9.11
N ASN A 228 15.38 20.83 -8.78
CA ASN A 228 15.75 19.50 -9.24
C ASN A 228 14.76 18.96 -10.30
N ARG A 229 15.07 19.22 -11.59
CA ARG A 229 14.24 18.81 -12.72
C ARG A 229 13.95 17.30 -12.79
N TYR A 230 14.89 16.47 -12.34
CA TYR A 230 14.69 15.00 -12.33
C TYR A 230 13.64 14.58 -11.33
N LEU A 231 13.63 15.23 -10.17
CA LEU A 231 12.61 15.02 -9.14
C LEU A 231 11.21 15.48 -9.62
N LEU A 232 11.16 16.63 -10.31
CA LEU A 232 9.92 17.12 -10.92
C LEU A 232 9.36 16.15 -11.96
N TYR A 233 10.21 15.62 -12.86
CA TYR A 233 9.78 14.59 -13.82
C TYR A 233 9.31 13.31 -13.14
N PHE A 234 10.01 12.86 -12.10
CA PHE A 234 9.60 11.69 -11.34
C PHE A 234 8.25 11.87 -10.66
N TYR A 235 8.06 12.98 -9.96
CA TYR A 235 6.76 13.26 -9.30
C TYR A 235 5.65 13.52 -10.31
N GLY A 236 5.93 14.22 -11.43
CA GLY A 236 4.98 14.39 -12.53
C GLY A 236 4.52 13.05 -13.11
N TYR A 237 5.46 12.14 -13.37
CA TYR A 237 5.16 10.77 -13.80
C TYR A 237 4.30 10.03 -12.77
N ARG A 238 4.67 10.08 -11.48
CA ARG A 238 3.91 9.42 -10.41
C ARG A 238 2.50 9.95 -10.29
N LEU A 239 2.32 11.25 -10.43
CA LEU A 239 1.00 11.89 -10.37
C LEU A 239 0.12 11.46 -11.55
N ILE A 240 0.65 11.51 -12.78
CA ILE A 240 -0.08 11.06 -13.97
C ILE A 240 -0.43 9.57 -13.87
N SER A 241 0.54 8.72 -13.48
CA SER A 241 0.31 7.28 -13.29
C SER A 241 -0.75 7.01 -12.22
N GLY A 242 -0.76 7.77 -11.13
CA GLY A 242 -1.75 7.64 -10.06
C GLY A 242 -3.18 7.99 -10.51
N ILE A 243 -3.34 9.02 -11.35
CA ILE A 243 -4.64 9.43 -11.89
C ILE A 243 -5.18 8.36 -12.86
N VAL A 244 -4.31 7.79 -13.69
CA VAL A 244 -4.70 6.82 -14.73
C VAL A 244 -4.92 5.41 -14.16
N SER A 245 -4.31 5.07 -13.04
CA SER A 245 -4.38 3.72 -12.45
C SER A 245 -5.69 3.46 -11.70
N VAL A 246 -6.82 3.45 -12.39
CA VAL A 246 -8.09 2.94 -11.85
C VAL A 246 -8.21 1.47 -12.25
N SER A 247 -8.34 0.57 -11.28
CA SER A 247 -8.57 -0.83 -11.58
C SER A 247 -10.01 -1.06 -12.02
N MET A 248 -10.20 -1.29 -13.32
CA MET A 248 -11.49 -1.69 -13.91
C MET A 248 -11.65 -3.21 -14.03
N LEU A 249 -10.68 -3.99 -13.54
CA LEU A 249 -10.63 -5.43 -13.73
C LEU A 249 -11.86 -6.15 -13.16
N SER A 250 -12.33 -5.78 -11.99
CA SER A 250 -13.52 -6.36 -11.35
C SER A 250 -14.80 -6.05 -12.12
N TYR A 251 -14.93 -4.85 -12.69
CA TYR A 251 -16.06 -4.48 -13.56
C TYR A 251 -16.03 -5.24 -14.89
N MET A 252 -14.85 -5.34 -15.52
CA MET A 252 -14.70 -6.09 -16.76
C MET A 252 -15.07 -7.56 -16.54
N ALA A 253 -14.61 -8.18 -15.45
CA ALA A 253 -14.98 -9.54 -15.11
C ALA A 253 -16.49 -9.71 -14.91
N LYS A 254 -17.11 -8.81 -14.14
CA LYS A 254 -18.55 -8.90 -13.83
C LYS A 254 -19.44 -8.60 -15.03
N TYR A 255 -19.16 -7.53 -15.77
CA TYR A 255 -20.08 -7.01 -16.80
C TYR A 255 -19.73 -7.46 -18.24
N CYS A 256 -18.47 -7.76 -18.54
CA CYS A 256 -18.05 -8.21 -19.86
C CYS A 256 -17.92 -9.74 -19.93
N LEU A 257 -17.36 -10.37 -18.88
CA LEU A 257 -17.16 -11.82 -18.82
C LEU A 257 -18.32 -12.55 -18.12
N GLY A 258 -19.20 -11.82 -17.42
CA GLY A 258 -20.34 -12.39 -16.70
C GLY A 258 -19.98 -13.15 -15.42
N ASP A 259 -18.71 -13.18 -15.04
CA ASP A 259 -18.20 -13.92 -13.89
C ASP A 259 -17.08 -13.17 -13.18
N VAL A 260 -17.34 -12.74 -11.94
CA VAL A 260 -16.35 -12.03 -11.12
C VAL A 260 -15.16 -12.94 -10.78
N THR A 261 -15.37 -14.26 -10.73
CA THR A 261 -14.31 -15.22 -10.43
C THR A 261 -13.25 -15.30 -11.55
N ALA A 262 -13.53 -14.74 -12.74
CA ALA A 262 -12.53 -14.59 -13.80
C ALA A 262 -11.31 -13.77 -13.33
N VAL A 263 -11.48 -12.83 -12.38
CA VAL A 263 -10.35 -12.12 -11.73
C VAL A 263 -9.41 -13.11 -11.05
N SER A 264 -9.96 -14.11 -10.37
CA SER A 264 -9.18 -15.17 -9.72
C SER A 264 -8.35 -15.98 -10.69
N MET A 265 -8.93 -16.34 -11.85
CA MET A 265 -8.19 -17.06 -12.90
C MET A 265 -7.04 -16.22 -13.45
N ILE A 266 -7.29 -14.94 -13.75
CA ILE A 266 -6.23 -14.03 -14.22
C ILE A 266 -5.11 -13.92 -13.18
N ALA A 267 -5.45 -13.84 -11.89
CA ALA A 267 -4.47 -13.81 -10.82
C ALA A 267 -3.64 -15.11 -10.73
N ILE A 268 -4.28 -16.28 -10.85
CA ILE A 268 -3.60 -17.57 -10.83
C ILE A 268 -2.59 -17.68 -11.98
N TYR A 269 -2.97 -17.29 -13.20
CA TYR A 269 -2.07 -17.33 -14.36
C TYR A 269 -0.95 -16.30 -14.31
N SER A 270 -1.18 -15.12 -13.71
CA SER A 270 -0.16 -14.08 -13.57
C SER A 270 0.81 -14.30 -12.40
N MET A 271 0.42 -15.04 -11.36
CA MET A 271 1.22 -15.27 -10.15
C MET A 271 2.62 -15.86 -10.42
N PRO A 272 2.79 -16.93 -11.23
CA PRO A 272 4.12 -17.46 -11.53
C PRO A 272 5.03 -16.43 -12.21
N MET A 273 4.46 -15.58 -13.06
CA MET A 273 5.18 -14.55 -13.79
C MET A 273 5.66 -13.43 -12.86
N ILE A 274 4.80 -13.01 -11.94
CA ILE A 274 5.12 -12.02 -10.89
C ILE A 274 6.24 -12.55 -9.99
N LEU A 275 6.14 -13.80 -9.52
CA LEU A 275 7.17 -14.44 -8.71
C LEU A 275 8.50 -14.57 -9.46
N ALA A 276 8.48 -14.94 -10.75
CA ALA A 276 9.66 -15.03 -11.59
C ALA A 276 10.37 -13.67 -11.69
N VAL A 277 9.62 -12.57 -11.86
CA VAL A 277 10.19 -11.20 -11.89
C VAL A 277 10.85 -10.84 -10.56
N TYR A 278 10.19 -11.13 -9.43
CA TYR A 278 10.78 -10.87 -8.11
C TYR A 278 12.05 -11.68 -7.84
N LEU A 279 12.07 -12.95 -8.25
CA LEU A 279 13.25 -13.80 -8.11
C LEU A 279 14.38 -13.39 -9.06
N ALA A 280 14.06 -12.92 -10.28
CA ALA A 280 15.04 -12.45 -11.25
C ALA A 280 15.60 -11.05 -10.90
N SER A 281 14.84 -10.21 -10.19
CA SER A 281 15.18 -8.81 -9.93
C SER A 281 16.56 -8.63 -9.27
N PRO A 282 17.02 -9.41 -8.26
CA PRO A 282 18.34 -9.26 -7.67
C PRO A 282 19.46 -9.57 -8.67
N PHE A 283 19.23 -10.49 -9.61
CA PHE A 283 20.23 -10.85 -10.65
C PHE A 283 20.29 -9.77 -11.72
N LEU A 284 19.16 -9.23 -12.14
CA LEU A 284 19.08 -8.14 -13.11
C LEU A 284 19.72 -6.86 -12.57
N LEU A 285 19.47 -6.52 -11.29
CA LEU A 285 20.06 -5.35 -10.62
C LEU A 285 21.58 -5.46 -10.38
N LYS A 286 22.15 -6.67 -10.41
CA LYS A 286 23.60 -6.85 -10.39
C LYS A 286 24.24 -6.57 -11.77
N LYS A 287 23.52 -6.82 -12.87
CA LYS A 287 24.04 -6.76 -14.23
C LYS A 287 23.72 -5.43 -14.93
N PHE A 288 22.60 -4.83 -14.61
CA PHE A 288 22.11 -3.62 -15.28
C PHE A 288 21.88 -2.48 -14.27
N ASP A 289 22.09 -1.25 -14.72
CA ASP A 289 21.75 -0.07 -13.94
C ASP A 289 20.22 0.00 -13.72
N LYS A 290 19.81 0.43 -12.52
CA LYS A 290 18.42 0.61 -12.13
C LYS A 290 17.64 1.51 -13.10
N ILE A 291 18.28 2.57 -13.61
CA ILE A 291 17.67 3.52 -14.54
C ILE A 291 17.40 2.85 -15.89
N VAL A 292 18.32 2.01 -16.37
CA VAL A 292 18.15 1.26 -17.63
C VAL A 292 17.00 0.28 -17.51
N LEU A 293 16.96 -0.53 -16.43
CA LEU A 293 15.87 -1.46 -16.16
C LEU A 293 14.53 -0.74 -16.08
N TYR A 294 14.47 0.37 -15.36
CA TYR A 294 13.26 1.17 -15.24
C TYR A 294 12.75 1.66 -16.60
N ARG A 295 13.63 2.20 -17.45
CA ARG A 295 13.27 2.67 -18.80
C ARG A 295 12.75 1.52 -19.68
N VAL A 296 13.44 0.39 -19.69
CA VAL A 296 13.04 -0.78 -20.48
C VAL A 296 11.67 -1.29 -20.03
N CYS A 297 11.46 -1.47 -18.72
CA CYS A 297 10.16 -1.90 -18.20
C CYS A 297 9.04 -0.92 -18.52
N THR A 298 9.28 0.39 -18.42
CA THR A 298 8.28 1.42 -18.77
C THR A 298 7.89 1.38 -20.24
N ILE A 299 8.89 1.25 -21.14
CA ILE A 299 8.63 1.15 -22.60
C ILE A 299 7.85 -0.13 -22.91
N LEU A 300 8.26 -1.27 -22.35
CA LEU A 300 7.54 -2.54 -22.53
C LEU A 300 6.08 -2.46 -22.04
N SER A 301 5.86 -1.85 -20.87
CA SER A 301 4.51 -1.64 -20.35
C SER A 301 3.67 -0.76 -21.29
N ALA A 302 4.23 0.33 -21.81
CA ALA A 302 3.54 1.21 -22.76
C ALA A 302 3.16 0.46 -24.05
N VAL A 303 4.07 -0.36 -24.58
CA VAL A 303 3.80 -1.20 -25.76
C VAL A 303 2.68 -2.20 -25.50
N VAL A 304 2.71 -2.89 -24.35
CA VAL A 304 1.67 -3.86 -23.97
C VAL A 304 0.30 -3.16 -23.83
N TYR A 305 0.22 -2.01 -23.15
CA TYR A 305 -1.03 -1.25 -23.05
C TYR A 305 -1.55 -0.78 -24.41
N PHE A 306 -0.65 -0.37 -25.31
CA PHE A 306 -1.04 0.02 -26.68
C PHE A 306 -1.58 -1.17 -27.46
N LEU A 307 -0.94 -2.34 -27.37
CA LEU A 307 -1.41 -3.56 -28.02
C LEU A 307 -2.77 -4.03 -27.47
N THR A 308 -2.97 -3.94 -26.15
CA THR A 308 -4.27 -4.27 -25.53
C THR A 308 -5.39 -3.30 -25.95
N PHE A 309 -5.07 -2.08 -26.31
CA PHE A 309 -6.05 -1.13 -26.83
C PHE A 309 -6.49 -1.43 -28.28
N LEU A 310 -5.64 -2.13 -29.04
CA LEU A 310 -5.91 -2.49 -30.44
C LEU A 310 -6.75 -3.78 -30.60
N ILE A 311 -6.87 -4.58 -29.54
CA ILE A 311 -7.65 -5.81 -29.48
C ILE A 311 -9.03 -5.53 -28.91
#